data_377a1ce429ea33b032227cb4169d0501
#
_entry.id   377a1ce429ea33b032227cb4169d0501
#
_cell.length_a   1.000
_cell.length_b   1.000
_cell.length_c   1.000
_cell.angle_alpha   90.00
_cell.angle_beta   90.00
_cell.angle_gamma   90.00
#
_symmetry.space_group_name_H-M   'P 1'
#
loop_
_entity.id
_entity.type
_entity.pdbx_description
1 polymer ?
#
loop_
_entity_poly.entity_id
_entity_poly.type
_entity_poly.pdbx_seq_one_letter_code
_entity_poly.pdbx_strand_id
1 'polypeptide(L)'
;PISGDGLYTRGDGNTSMLKIKNMLTDLCKHPSDPNPKAMKLEKYWHPQFNWYGPAGIGTCRGISGFRNWHQIPFLNAMPDRTVDDKSDFHSKWKADTYWIAEGLYVCETGWPNMHMQLNFDGWLGIVPVNKEIFLRSLDFWKLGEDGLIRENWVLVDLLDMYNQIGINVFQRLRELNKSRSHSDI
;
A
#
# COMPACT_ATOMS: atom_id res chain seq x y z
N PRO A 1 -15.66 -24.78 -6.99
CA PRO A 1 -15.81 -24.39 -5.60
C PRO A 1 -14.58 -24.90 -4.88
N ILE A 2 -13.78 -24.02 -4.35
CA ILE A 2 -12.74 -24.40 -3.42
C ILE A 2 -13.52 -24.92 -2.23
N SER A 3 -13.51 -26.21 -2.00
CA SER A 3 -14.08 -26.81 -0.81
C SER A 3 -13.39 -26.15 0.36
N GLY A 4 -14.09 -25.28 1.05
CA GLY A 4 -13.51 -24.58 2.17
C GLY A 4 -13.32 -25.56 3.31
N ASP A 5 -12.13 -26.11 3.43
CA ASP A 5 -11.73 -26.94 4.59
C ASP A 5 -11.56 -26.08 5.84
N GLY A 6 -12.39 -25.05 6.00
CA GLY A 6 -12.35 -24.16 7.16
C GLY A 6 -11.12 -23.26 7.22
N LEU A 7 -10.31 -23.16 6.16
CA LEU A 7 -9.17 -22.26 6.11
C LEU A 7 -9.57 -20.79 6.31
N TYR A 8 -10.74 -20.42 5.80
CA TYR A 8 -11.27 -19.05 5.92
C TYR A 8 -11.92 -18.76 7.28
N THR A 9 -12.32 -19.79 8.02
CA THR A 9 -13.01 -19.66 9.31
C THR A 9 -12.09 -19.76 10.52
N ARG A 10 -10.78 -20.01 10.32
CA ARG A 10 -9.81 -20.05 11.41
C ARG A 10 -9.54 -18.65 11.91
N GLY A 11 -9.56 -18.50 13.24
CA GLY A 11 -9.30 -17.23 13.91
C GLY A 11 -10.56 -16.36 14.02
N ASP A 12 -10.37 -15.18 14.60
CA ASP A 12 -11.40 -14.17 14.78
C ASP A 12 -11.13 -12.95 13.88
N GLY A 13 -12.05 -12.66 12.95
CA GLY A 13 -11.93 -11.56 12.01
C GLY A 13 -11.80 -10.19 12.68
N ASN A 14 -12.51 -9.95 13.79
CA ASN A 14 -12.40 -8.67 14.51
C ASN A 14 -11.01 -8.49 15.13
N THR A 15 -10.46 -9.53 15.72
CA THR A 15 -9.09 -9.53 16.28
C THR A 15 -8.07 -9.29 15.16
N SER A 16 -8.24 -9.97 14.03
CA SER A 16 -7.38 -9.80 12.85
C SER A 16 -7.43 -8.37 12.31
N MET A 17 -8.63 -7.81 12.17
CA MET A 17 -8.85 -6.43 11.73
C MET A 17 -8.22 -5.42 12.67
N LEU A 18 -8.41 -5.57 13.97
CA LEU A 18 -7.80 -4.67 14.96
C LEU A 18 -6.28 -4.70 14.86
N LYS A 19 -5.71 -5.87 14.65
CA LYS A 19 -4.26 -6.03 14.47
C LYS A 19 -3.74 -5.31 13.23
N ILE A 20 -4.44 -5.39 12.11
CA ILE A 20 -4.09 -4.67 10.89
C ILE A 20 -4.22 -3.16 11.08
N LYS A 21 -5.30 -2.67 11.70
CA LYS A 21 -5.45 -1.24 12.01
C LYS A 21 -4.31 -0.70 12.87
N ASN A 22 -3.92 -1.42 13.90
CA ASN A 22 -2.77 -1.06 14.75
C ASN A 22 -1.45 -1.08 13.95
N MET A 23 -1.29 -2.05 13.07
CA MET A 23 -0.12 -2.12 12.17
C MET A 23 -0.04 -0.89 11.28
N LEU A 24 -1.13 -0.51 10.63
CA LEU A 24 -1.17 0.68 9.75
C LEU A 24 -0.84 1.95 10.52
N THR A 25 -1.35 2.10 11.74
CA THR A 25 -1.04 3.23 12.62
C THR A 25 0.47 3.33 12.92
N ASP A 26 1.11 2.23 13.27
CA ASP A 26 2.56 2.20 13.55
C ASP A 26 3.38 2.36 12.25
N LEU A 27 2.90 1.84 11.13
CA LEU A 27 3.56 1.90 9.82
C LEU A 27 3.77 3.34 9.33
N CYS A 28 2.81 4.22 9.61
CA CYS A 28 2.84 5.61 9.17
C CYS A 28 3.65 6.55 10.06
N LYS A 29 4.30 6.07 11.10
CA LYS A 29 5.11 6.89 12.00
C LYS A 29 6.50 7.28 11.45
N HIS A 30 6.97 6.60 10.42
CA HIS A 30 8.31 6.86 9.85
C HIS A 30 8.54 8.32 9.41
N PRO A 31 7.61 9.03 8.80
CA PRO A 31 7.85 10.43 8.39
C PRO A 31 8.09 11.38 9.55
N SER A 32 7.49 11.14 10.71
CA SER A 32 7.68 11.94 11.93
C SER A 32 8.87 11.47 12.77
N ASP A 33 9.32 10.23 12.55
CA ASP A 33 10.52 9.65 13.16
C ASP A 33 11.34 8.95 12.06
N PRO A 34 12.49 9.51 11.65
CA PRO A 34 13.32 8.94 10.58
C PRO A 34 13.91 7.56 10.91
N ASN A 35 13.75 7.09 12.15
CA ASN A 35 14.19 5.74 12.51
C ASN A 35 13.19 4.69 11.96
N PRO A 36 13.62 3.80 11.05
CA PRO A 36 12.74 2.76 10.50
C PRO A 36 12.11 1.83 11.56
N LYS A 37 12.67 1.77 12.76
CA LYS A 37 12.11 1.01 13.88
C LYS A 37 10.79 1.60 14.40
N ALA A 38 10.51 2.87 14.13
CA ALA A 38 9.25 3.50 14.49
C ALA A 38 8.04 2.80 13.85
N MET A 39 8.23 2.20 12.68
CA MET A 39 7.20 1.41 11.98
C MET A 39 6.85 0.09 12.68
N LYS A 40 7.67 -0.37 13.60
CA LYS A 40 7.49 -1.62 14.40
C LYS A 40 7.16 -2.84 13.53
N LEU A 41 7.81 -3.00 12.40
CA LEU A 41 7.50 -4.05 11.43
C LEU A 41 7.55 -5.45 12.05
N GLU A 42 8.56 -5.72 12.86
CA GLU A 42 8.75 -7.02 13.51
C GLU A 42 7.61 -7.41 14.47
N LYS A 43 6.82 -6.43 14.93
CA LYS A 43 5.65 -6.68 15.80
C LYS A 43 4.48 -7.29 15.05
N TYR A 44 4.36 -6.98 13.76
CA TYR A 44 3.17 -7.29 12.95
C TYR A 44 3.45 -8.25 11.81
N TRP A 45 4.66 -8.23 11.28
CA TRP A 45 5.02 -8.95 10.06
C TRP A 45 5.92 -10.12 10.34
N HIS A 46 5.60 -11.27 9.76
CA HIS A 46 6.49 -12.42 9.83
C HIS A 46 7.81 -12.12 9.08
N PRO A 47 8.97 -12.53 9.60
CA PRO A 47 10.26 -12.20 8.97
C PRO A 47 10.40 -12.61 7.49
N GLN A 48 9.66 -13.64 7.08
CA GLN A 48 9.67 -14.18 5.71
C GLN A 48 8.37 -13.94 4.95
N PHE A 49 7.61 -12.89 5.30
CA PHE A 49 6.38 -12.59 4.58
C PHE A 49 6.63 -12.19 3.13
N ASN A 50 5.58 -12.30 2.31
CA ASN A 50 5.59 -11.80 0.96
C ASN A 50 4.63 -10.60 0.82
N TRP A 51 5.12 -9.57 0.18
CA TRP A 51 4.33 -8.41 -0.21
C TRP A 51 4.22 -8.36 -1.73
N TYR A 52 3.02 -8.43 -2.25
CA TYR A 52 2.71 -8.42 -3.66
C TYR A 52 2.16 -7.05 -4.05
N GLY A 53 3.04 -6.16 -4.45
CA GLY A 53 2.67 -4.82 -4.89
C GLY A 53 2.20 -4.78 -6.35
N PRO A 54 1.57 -3.68 -6.75
CA PRO A 54 1.11 -3.48 -8.12
C PRO A 54 2.26 -3.34 -9.11
N ALA A 55 1.94 -3.48 -10.39
CA ALA A 55 2.87 -3.21 -11.47
C ALA A 55 3.48 -1.79 -11.33
N GLY A 56 4.79 -1.68 -11.48
CA GLY A 56 5.56 -0.46 -11.28
C GLY A 56 6.21 -0.37 -9.89
N ILE A 57 5.60 -0.96 -8.85
CA ILE A 57 6.21 -1.05 -7.52
C ILE A 57 6.92 -2.40 -7.37
N GLY A 58 6.25 -3.50 -7.72
CA GLY A 58 6.81 -4.83 -7.68
C GLY A 58 6.56 -5.59 -6.38
N THR A 59 7.24 -6.71 -6.23
CA THR A 59 7.09 -7.63 -5.09
C THR A 59 8.29 -7.53 -4.16
N CYS A 60 8.04 -7.50 -2.86
CA CYS A 60 9.08 -7.52 -1.83
C CYS A 60 8.95 -8.77 -0.96
N ARG A 61 10.08 -9.27 -0.48
CA ARG A 61 10.11 -10.39 0.44
C ARG A 61 10.79 -10.00 1.74
N GLY A 62 10.15 -10.37 2.85
CA GLY A 62 10.63 -10.12 4.19
C GLY A 62 10.66 -8.64 4.58
N ILE A 63 10.97 -8.39 5.85
CA ILE A 63 10.91 -7.06 6.46
C ILE A 63 11.87 -6.06 5.79
N SER A 64 13.10 -6.47 5.53
CA SER A 64 14.09 -5.57 4.92
C SER A 64 13.74 -5.20 3.48
N GLY A 65 13.25 -6.15 2.69
CA GLY A 65 12.80 -5.89 1.32
C GLY A 65 11.64 -4.91 1.28
N PHE A 66 10.59 -5.20 2.04
CA PHE A 66 9.40 -4.34 2.15
C PHE A 66 9.74 -2.93 2.62
N ARG A 67 10.53 -2.82 3.72
CA ARG A 67 10.92 -1.53 4.28
C ARG A 67 11.72 -0.69 3.29
N ASN A 68 12.77 -1.27 2.69
CA ASN A 68 13.75 -0.52 1.92
C ASN A 68 13.26 -0.20 0.51
N TRP A 69 12.50 -1.11 -0.11
CA TRP A 69 12.09 -0.97 -1.52
C TRP A 69 10.68 -0.40 -1.70
N HIS A 70 9.87 -0.43 -0.65
CA HIS A 70 8.51 0.11 -0.72
C HIS A 70 8.24 1.18 0.34
N GLN A 71 8.29 0.84 1.64
CA GLN A 71 7.77 1.74 2.67
C GLN A 71 8.55 3.04 2.80
N ILE A 72 9.88 2.98 2.87
CA ILE A 72 10.70 4.19 3.01
C ILE A 72 10.55 5.09 1.77
N PRO A 73 10.70 4.63 0.52
CA PRO A 73 10.47 5.46 -0.65
C PRO A 73 9.06 6.05 -0.72
N PHE A 74 8.04 5.27 -0.38
CA PHE A 74 6.65 5.72 -0.39
C PHE A 74 6.39 6.82 0.64
N LEU A 75 6.84 6.62 1.88
CA LEU A 75 6.64 7.59 2.96
C LEU A 75 7.52 8.85 2.80
N ASN A 76 8.70 8.73 2.21
CA ASN A 76 9.52 9.89 1.88
C ASN A 76 8.89 10.75 0.78
N ALA A 77 8.30 10.10 -0.21
CA ALA A 77 7.60 10.82 -1.28
C ALA A 77 6.29 11.49 -0.80
N MET A 78 5.66 10.94 0.21
CA MET A 78 4.35 11.34 0.72
C MET A 78 4.35 11.42 2.25
N PRO A 79 5.14 12.34 2.84
CA PRO A 79 5.38 12.40 4.29
C PRO A 79 4.18 12.88 5.09
N ASP A 80 3.24 13.56 4.48
CA ASP A 80 2.00 14.01 5.09
C ASP A 80 0.94 12.91 5.22
N ARG A 81 1.23 11.71 4.73
CA ARG A 81 0.51 10.49 5.10
C ARG A 81 0.82 10.07 6.54
N THR A 82 0.89 11.02 7.44
CA THR A 82 1.07 10.75 8.86
C THR A 82 -0.28 10.65 9.54
N VAL A 83 -0.38 9.70 10.45
CA VAL A 83 -1.53 9.59 11.35
C VAL A 83 -1.24 10.37 12.60
N ASP A 84 -2.11 11.30 12.93
CA ASP A 84 -2.07 11.95 14.23
C ASP A 84 -2.43 10.90 15.31
N ASP A 85 -1.67 10.81 16.40
CA ASP A 85 -1.83 9.78 17.46
C ASP A 85 -3.24 9.70 18.06
N LYS A 86 -4.10 10.66 17.76
CA LYS A 86 -5.46 10.78 18.29
C LYS A 86 -6.56 10.47 17.30
N SER A 87 -6.22 10.08 16.11
CA SER A 87 -7.18 9.94 15.02
C SER A 87 -7.08 8.62 14.30
N ASP A 88 -8.18 8.18 13.74
CA ASP A 88 -8.19 7.07 12.78
C ASP A 88 -7.18 7.30 11.66
N PHE A 89 -6.63 6.23 11.11
CA PHE A 89 -5.63 6.23 10.02
C PHE A 89 -5.93 7.22 8.87
N HIS A 90 -7.18 7.59 8.69
CA HIS A 90 -7.64 8.49 7.63
C HIS A 90 -8.19 9.84 8.13
N SER A 91 -7.99 10.18 9.39
CA SER A 91 -8.70 11.32 9.98
C SER A 91 -8.28 12.69 9.46
N LYS A 92 -7.03 12.84 8.99
CA LYS A 92 -6.58 14.08 8.36
C LYS A 92 -7.27 14.30 7.02
N TRP A 93 -7.56 13.22 6.34
CA TRP A 93 -8.15 13.21 5.03
C TRP A 93 -9.38 12.30 5.07
N LYS A 94 -10.55 12.87 5.04
CA LYS A 94 -11.83 12.14 5.04
C LYS A 94 -11.90 11.23 3.80
N ALA A 95 -11.28 10.08 3.89
CA ALA A 95 -11.38 9.04 2.90
C ALA A 95 -12.31 7.96 3.41
N ASP A 96 -13.24 7.52 2.59
CA ASP A 96 -14.15 6.44 2.93
C ASP A 96 -13.38 5.11 2.81
N THR A 97 -13.09 4.52 3.95
CA THR A 97 -12.39 3.25 4.01
C THR A 97 -13.36 2.15 4.41
N TYR A 98 -13.40 1.10 3.61
CA TYR A 98 -14.23 -0.06 3.83
C TYR A 98 -13.37 -1.24 4.29
N TRP A 99 -13.83 -1.93 5.32
CA TRP A 99 -13.13 -3.02 5.98
C TRP A 99 -13.96 -4.28 5.96
N ILE A 100 -13.33 -5.39 5.57
CA ILE A 100 -13.91 -6.73 5.65
C ILE A 100 -12.88 -7.63 6.32
N ALA A 101 -13.32 -8.47 7.26
CA ALA A 101 -12.45 -9.45 7.88
C ALA A 101 -13.19 -10.76 8.13
N GLU A 102 -12.53 -11.85 7.81
CA GLU A 102 -13.01 -13.22 8.06
C GLU A 102 -11.84 -14.09 8.49
N GLY A 103 -11.91 -14.65 9.69
CA GLY A 103 -10.85 -15.49 10.24
C GLY A 103 -9.50 -14.75 10.29
N LEU A 104 -8.54 -15.27 9.55
CA LEU A 104 -7.17 -14.71 9.44
C LEU A 104 -6.98 -13.79 8.24
N TYR A 105 -8.04 -13.47 7.51
CA TYR A 105 -8.00 -12.58 6.36
C TYR A 105 -8.62 -11.24 6.68
N VAL A 106 -7.97 -10.18 6.24
CA VAL A 106 -8.45 -8.80 6.37
C VAL A 106 -8.31 -8.12 5.02
N CYS A 107 -9.32 -7.37 4.64
CA CYS A 107 -9.32 -6.53 3.46
C CYS A 107 -9.65 -5.09 3.85
N GLU A 108 -8.97 -4.16 3.22
CA GLU A 108 -9.24 -2.73 3.30
C GLU A 108 -9.26 -2.15 1.90
N THR A 109 -10.21 -1.28 1.62
CA THR A 109 -10.30 -0.56 0.35
C THR A 109 -10.96 0.79 0.52
N GLY A 110 -10.72 1.66 -0.43
CA GLY A 110 -11.40 2.94 -0.56
C GLY A 110 -11.14 3.55 -1.94
N TRP A 111 -12.10 4.36 -2.41
CA TRP A 111 -12.07 4.86 -3.76
C TRP A 111 -12.40 6.35 -3.86
N PRO A 112 -11.48 7.24 -3.39
CA PRO A 112 -10.14 7.00 -2.82
C PRO A 112 -10.15 6.63 -1.33
N ASN A 113 -9.05 6.04 -0.84
CA ASN A 113 -8.82 5.79 0.59
C ASN A 113 -7.59 6.51 1.14
N MET A 114 -6.82 7.18 0.31
CA MET A 114 -5.67 7.98 0.74
C MET A 114 -5.67 9.33 0.04
N HIS A 115 -5.23 10.36 0.77
CA HIS A 115 -5.03 11.72 0.27
C HIS A 115 -3.71 12.26 0.84
N MET A 116 -2.83 12.77 0.00
CA MET A 116 -1.49 13.21 0.38
C MET A 116 -0.88 14.13 -0.67
N GLN A 117 0.26 14.73 -0.35
CA GLN A 117 1.08 15.48 -1.31
C GLN A 117 2.23 14.63 -1.82
N LEU A 118 2.46 14.63 -3.13
CA LEU A 118 3.65 14.05 -3.74
C LEU A 118 4.78 15.09 -3.71
N ASN A 119 5.76 14.88 -2.84
CA ASN A 119 6.85 15.80 -2.57
C ASN A 119 8.24 15.14 -2.51
N PHE A 120 9.25 15.87 -2.01
CA PHE A 120 10.64 15.45 -1.83
C PHE A 120 11.25 14.79 -3.07
N ASP A 121 11.64 13.52 -2.94
CA ASP A 121 12.34 12.79 -4.01
C ASP A 121 11.40 12.33 -5.14
N GLY A 122 10.09 12.57 -5.00
CA GLY A 122 9.08 11.99 -5.90
C GLY A 122 8.89 10.51 -5.65
N TRP A 123 8.17 9.85 -6.54
CA TRP A 123 7.86 8.43 -6.41
C TRP A 123 7.80 7.74 -7.77
N LEU A 124 8.31 6.50 -7.85
CA LEU A 124 8.30 5.69 -9.08
C LEU A 124 8.91 6.38 -10.31
N GLY A 125 10.00 7.13 -10.09
CA GLY A 125 10.66 7.89 -11.15
C GLY A 125 9.94 9.18 -11.57
N ILE A 126 8.86 9.55 -10.89
CA ILE A 126 8.15 10.80 -11.08
C ILE A 126 8.79 11.86 -10.18
N VAL A 127 9.19 12.98 -10.76
CA VAL A 127 9.69 14.13 -9.99
C VAL A 127 8.61 14.67 -9.05
N PRO A 128 8.99 15.24 -7.90
CA PRO A 128 8.04 15.85 -6.99
C PRO A 128 7.32 17.01 -7.67
N VAL A 129 6.02 17.01 -7.57
CA VAL A 129 5.15 18.04 -8.19
C VAL A 129 4.51 18.95 -7.16
N ASN A 130 4.73 18.69 -5.87
CA ASN A 130 4.10 19.40 -4.74
C ASN A 130 2.59 19.54 -4.89
N LYS A 131 1.97 18.50 -5.45
CA LYS A 131 0.55 18.46 -5.78
C LYS A 131 -0.16 17.48 -4.85
N GLU A 132 -1.34 17.87 -4.43
CA GLU A 132 -2.26 16.95 -3.79
C GLU A 132 -2.67 15.85 -4.76
N ILE A 133 -2.63 14.63 -4.28
CA ILE A 133 -3.07 13.43 -5.01
C ILE A 133 -3.96 12.58 -4.13
N PHE A 134 -4.87 11.89 -4.79
CA PHE A 134 -5.71 10.88 -4.19
C PHE A 134 -5.25 9.51 -4.67
N LEU A 135 -5.12 8.55 -3.76
CA LEU A 135 -4.87 7.18 -4.14
C LEU A 135 -6.09 6.31 -3.84
N ARG A 136 -6.38 5.45 -4.78
CA ARG A 136 -7.35 4.37 -4.69
C ARG A 136 -6.58 3.11 -4.48
N SER A 137 -6.85 2.39 -3.41
CA SER A 137 -6.15 1.13 -3.14
C SER A 137 -7.06 0.04 -2.64
N LEU A 138 -6.55 -1.16 -2.74
CA LEU A 138 -7.14 -2.36 -2.18
C LEU A 138 -5.99 -3.17 -1.58
N ASP A 139 -6.14 -3.51 -0.31
CA ASP A 139 -5.19 -4.32 0.42
C ASP A 139 -5.86 -5.57 0.97
N PHE A 140 -5.22 -6.72 0.77
CA PHE A 140 -5.56 -7.97 1.43
C PHE A 140 -4.40 -8.45 2.27
N TRP A 141 -4.66 -8.78 3.53
CA TRP A 141 -3.68 -9.39 4.42
C TRP A 141 -4.13 -10.78 4.83
N LYS A 142 -3.17 -11.69 4.87
CA LYS A 142 -3.32 -13.02 5.46
C LYS A 142 -2.41 -13.11 6.68
N LEU A 143 -2.99 -13.39 7.82
CA LEU A 143 -2.28 -13.62 9.06
C LEU A 143 -2.01 -15.10 9.25
N GLY A 144 -0.98 -15.44 10.03
CA GLY A 144 -0.80 -16.77 10.60
C GLY A 144 -1.57 -16.91 11.91
N GLU A 145 -1.65 -18.13 12.45
CA GLU A 145 -2.27 -18.41 13.76
C GLU A 145 -1.54 -17.70 14.92
N ASP A 146 -0.27 -17.38 14.74
CA ASP A 146 0.52 -16.53 15.65
C ASP A 146 0.17 -15.03 15.52
N GLY A 147 -0.73 -14.69 14.62
CA GLY A 147 -1.20 -13.32 14.35
C GLY A 147 -0.17 -12.45 13.63
N LEU A 148 0.88 -13.00 13.03
CA LEU A 148 1.80 -12.25 12.18
C LEU A 148 1.34 -12.30 10.71
N ILE A 149 1.52 -11.19 10.02
CA ILE A 149 1.17 -11.08 8.60
C ILE A 149 2.12 -11.94 7.78
N ARG A 150 1.58 -12.85 6.98
CA ARG A 150 2.30 -13.77 6.09
C ARG A 150 2.35 -13.28 4.66
N GLU A 151 1.26 -12.70 4.21
CA GLU A 151 1.09 -12.24 2.84
C GLU A 151 0.26 -10.96 2.84
N ASN A 152 0.61 -10.05 1.92
CA ASN A 152 -0.17 -8.87 1.64
C ASN A 152 -0.23 -8.67 0.14
N TRP A 153 -1.42 -8.61 -0.41
CA TRP A 153 -1.67 -8.29 -1.82
C TRP A 153 -2.21 -6.89 -1.91
N VAL A 154 -1.58 -6.08 -2.76
CA VAL A 154 -1.86 -4.64 -2.85
C VAL A 154 -2.16 -4.26 -4.29
N LEU A 155 -3.25 -3.56 -4.48
CA LEU A 155 -3.56 -2.83 -5.69
C LEU A 155 -3.56 -1.34 -5.38
N VAL A 156 -2.91 -0.56 -6.23
CA VAL A 156 -2.98 0.91 -6.24
C VAL A 156 -3.31 1.35 -7.65
N ASP A 157 -4.29 2.23 -7.79
CA ASP A 157 -4.67 2.81 -9.10
C ASP A 157 -3.64 3.86 -9.53
N LEU A 158 -2.50 3.39 -10.03
CA LEU A 158 -1.43 4.25 -10.51
C LEU A 158 -1.84 5.02 -11.78
N LEU A 159 -2.75 4.47 -12.60
CA LEU A 159 -3.22 5.17 -13.80
C LEU A 159 -3.97 6.44 -13.44
N ASP A 160 -4.83 6.38 -12.42
CA ASP A 160 -5.52 7.54 -11.90
C ASP A 160 -4.54 8.55 -11.27
N MET A 161 -3.58 8.07 -10.48
CA MET A 161 -2.54 8.92 -9.90
C MET A 161 -1.74 9.66 -11.00
N TYR A 162 -1.30 8.97 -12.03
CA TYR A 162 -0.59 9.60 -13.16
C TYR A 162 -1.45 10.66 -13.86
N ASN A 163 -2.74 10.36 -14.06
CA ASN A 163 -3.67 11.30 -14.67
C ASN A 163 -3.85 12.58 -13.84
N GLN A 164 -3.92 12.46 -12.52
CA GLN A 164 -4.02 13.61 -11.61
C GLN A 164 -2.84 14.57 -11.73
N ILE A 165 -1.65 14.08 -12.04
CA ILE A 165 -0.44 14.90 -12.26
C ILE A 165 -0.20 15.27 -13.73
N GLY A 166 -1.17 14.99 -14.60
CA GLY A 166 -1.13 15.37 -16.02
C GLY A 166 -0.43 14.38 -16.95
N ILE A 167 -0.19 13.15 -16.49
CA ILE A 167 0.43 12.11 -17.30
C ILE A 167 -0.62 11.14 -17.82
N ASN A 168 -0.93 11.22 -19.11
CA ASN A 168 -1.81 10.26 -19.78
C ASN A 168 -0.99 9.05 -20.28
N VAL A 169 -0.98 7.98 -19.49
CA VAL A 169 -0.21 6.76 -19.79
C VAL A 169 -0.65 6.13 -21.13
N PHE A 170 -1.94 6.10 -21.42
CA PHE A 170 -2.44 5.51 -22.68
C PHE A 170 -2.06 6.34 -23.90
N GLN A 171 -2.01 7.66 -23.78
CA GLN A 171 -1.51 8.51 -24.86
C GLN A 171 -0.02 8.23 -25.10
N ARG A 172 0.78 8.17 -24.05
CA ARG A 172 2.22 7.84 -24.17
C ARG A 172 2.46 6.48 -24.80
N LEU A 173 1.67 5.48 -24.44
CA LEU A 173 1.74 4.16 -25.07
C LEU A 173 1.42 4.21 -26.57
N ARG A 174 0.41 4.99 -26.97
CA ARG A 174 0.09 5.20 -28.38
C ARG A 174 1.21 5.90 -29.14
N GLU A 175 1.84 6.90 -28.54
CA GLU A 175 2.98 7.61 -29.12
C GLU A 175 4.19 6.69 -29.28
N LEU A 176 4.51 5.89 -28.30
CA LEU A 176 5.57 4.89 -28.37
C LEU A 176 5.32 3.84 -29.45
N ASN A 177 4.09 3.37 -29.59
CA ASN A 177 3.73 2.41 -30.62
C ASN A 177 3.80 2.99 -32.04
N LYS A 178 3.50 4.29 -32.20
CA LYS A 178 3.65 4.98 -33.51
C LYS A 178 5.11 5.15 -33.92
N SER A 179 6.02 5.25 -32.96
CA SER A 179 7.46 5.39 -33.23
C SER A 179 8.16 4.07 -33.55
N ARG A 180 7.50 2.94 -33.34
CA ARG A 180 8.04 1.63 -33.74
C ARG A 180 7.97 1.48 -35.25
N SER A 181 9.08 1.18 -35.88
CA SER A 181 9.11 0.83 -37.29
C SER A 181 8.51 -0.56 -37.52
N HIS A 182 7.99 -0.83 -38.72
CA HIS A 182 7.47 -2.16 -39.07
C HIS A 182 8.54 -3.25 -39.05
N SER A 183 9.82 -2.87 -39.02
CA SER A 183 10.96 -3.78 -38.89
C SER A 183 11.18 -4.29 -37.46
N ASP A 184 10.47 -3.74 -36.46
CA ASP A 184 10.59 -4.10 -35.05
C ASP A 184 9.51 -5.12 -34.59
N ILE A 185 8.69 -5.60 -35.54
CA ILE A 185 7.68 -6.63 -35.39
C ILE A 185 8.15 -7.87 -36.19
#